data_70d6d4be633e6266bffd186e929f3666
#
_entry.id   70d6d4be633e6266bffd186e929f3666
#
_cell.length_a   1.000
_cell.length_b   1.000
_cell.length_c   1.000
_cell.angle_alpha   90.00
_cell.angle_beta   90.00
_cell.angle_gamma   90.00
#
_symmetry.space_group_name_H-M   'P 1'
#
loop_
_entity.id
_entity.type
_entity.pdbx_description
1 polymer ?
#
loop_
_entity_poly.entity_id
_entity_poly.type
_entity_poly.pdbx_seq_one_letter_code
_entity_poly.pdbx_strand_id
1 'polypeptide(L)'
;MQPNYKILGKVCLTANGKWDKTKQYDKLSIVFNDADNTSYISRQDVPAGIEITNEDYWQVIGSRGLAIVVDDKLNGTSTNPIQNKAVYTAIQGLDGRIELIDDDVTNLKTDNDFIKRDVTTLMDKVFPFKVAVSIDKSLAQKGTTATANITVKVYQGDDITQVDTIIINGNEYHGNIPYTTQVTATTNTTYNVRVEKENKSASGSASIRFVALSYSGVVASNFVANAANVKALTSSLQGGRNRTLTFNLNNQKTCIAYPKEFGAAASIKDGNNFDYLSSYTRIEITIAGEAYYVYLLSSPTTITDFKQIIN
;
A
#
# COMPACT_ATOMS: atom_id res chain seq x y z
N MET A 1 -5.54 36.42 -12.44
CA MET A 1 -4.30 35.72 -12.82
C MET A 1 -3.94 34.78 -11.69
N GLN A 2 -4.11 33.48 -11.90
CA GLN A 2 -3.65 32.47 -10.93
C GLN A 2 -2.15 32.26 -11.17
N PRO A 3 -1.32 32.20 -10.11
CA PRO A 3 0.11 31.90 -10.27
C PRO A 3 0.27 30.43 -10.70
N ASN A 4 0.95 30.24 -11.83
CA ASN A 4 1.38 28.93 -12.31
C ASN A 4 2.46 28.39 -11.35
N TYR A 5 2.08 27.53 -10.42
CA TYR A 5 3.03 26.74 -9.64
C TYR A 5 3.55 25.60 -10.51
N LYS A 6 4.80 25.74 -10.98
CA LYS A 6 5.56 24.61 -11.53
C LYS A 6 5.90 23.67 -10.37
N ILE A 7 5.34 22.47 -10.36
CA ILE A 7 5.77 21.41 -9.44
C ILE A 7 7.20 21.05 -9.82
N LEU A 8 8.18 21.60 -9.09
CA LEU A 8 9.55 21.12 -9.12
C LEU A 8 9.54 19.72 -8.51
N GLY A 9 9.97 18.71 -9.28
CA GLY A 9 9.98 17.33 -8.85
C GLY A 9 10.65 17.12 -7.48
N LYS A 10 10.28 16.06 -6.78
CA LYS A 10 10.91 15.68 -5.50
C LYS A 10 12.41 15.52 -5.71
N VAL A 11 13.21 16.33 -5.04
CA VAL A 11 14.66 16.14 -4.96
C VAL A 11 14.90 15.01 -3.98
N CYS A 12 15.32 13.85 -4.47
CA CYS A 12 15.65 12.70 -3.64
C CYS A 12 17.15 12.70 -3.40
N LEU A 13 17.57 12.85 -2.14
CA LEU A 13 18.96 12.64 -1.71
C LEU A 13 19.19 11.14 -1.51
N THR A 14 20.21 10.59 -2.10
CA THR A 14 20.56 9.16 -1.95
C THR A 14 21.75 9.01 -1.03
N ALA A 15 21.59 8.35 0.12
CA ALA A 15 22.68 8.02 1.02
C ALA A 15 23.39 6.74 0.55
N ASN A 16 24.61 6.88 0.05
CA ASN A 16 25.39 5.76 -0.52
C ASN A 16 26.47 5.19 0.41
N GLY A 17 26.47 5.60 1.68
CA GLY A 17 27.41 5.09 2.68
C GLY A 17 28.84 5.61 2.46
N LYS A 18 29.82 4.71 2.54
CA LYS A 18 31.24 5.07 2.34
C LYS A 18 31.54 5.32 0.88
N TRP A 19 32.33 6.39 0.64
CA TRP A 19 32.85 6.68 -0.68
C TRP A 19 33.76 5.57 -1.19
N ASP A 20 33.59 5.20 -2.44
CA ASP A 20 34.38 4.18 -3.12
C ASP A 20 34.69 4.68 -4.53
N LYS A 21 35.96 4.93 -4.84
CA LYS A 21 36.43 5.45 -6.12
C LYS A 21 36.04 4.59 -7.31
N THR A 22 35.79 3.31 -7.11
CA THR A 22 35.44 2.37 -8.19
C THR A 22 33.97 2.39 -8.58
N LYS A 23 33.13 3.08 -7.80
CA LYS A 23 31.70 3.18 -8.01
C LYS A 23 31.31 4.44 -8.77
N GLN A 24 30.17 4.35 -9.44
CA GLN A 24 29.46 5.50 -9.99
C GLN A 24 28.42 5.99 -8.97
N TYR A 25 28.13 7.27 -8.98
CA TYR A 25 27.15 7.88 -8.10
C TYR A 25 26.26 8.83 -8.89
N ASP A 26 24.98 8.75 -8.65
CA ASP A 26 24.00 9.66 -9.23
C ASP A 26 24.12 11.06 -8.58
N LYS A 27 23.63 12.05 -9.28
CA LYS A 27 23.50 13.41 -8.74
C LYS A 27 22.72 13.41 -7.42
N LEU A 28 23.20 14.19 -6.43
CA LEU A 28 22.64 14.28 -5.07
C LEU A 28 22.89 13.03 -4.21
N SER A 29 23.85 12.19 -4.58
CA SER A 29 24.35 11.12 -3.74
C SER A 29 25.15 11.69 -2.58
N ILE A 30 24.87 11.25 -1.35
CA ILE A 30 25.64 11.56 -0.15
C ILE A 30 26.55 10.39 0.17
N VAL A 31 27.82 10.67 0.32
CA VAL A 31 28.84 9.69 0.69
C VAL A 31 29.70 10.20 1.85
N PHE A 32 30.29 9.28 2.59
CA PHE A 32 31.23 9.56 3.66
C PHE A 32 32.65 9.09 3.26
N ASN A 33 33.63 9.95 3.36
CA ASN A 33 35.04 9.61 3.14
C ASN A 33 35.74 9.39 4.47
N ASP A 34 36.21 8.14 4.69
CA ASP A 34 36.92 7.75 5.92
C ASP A 34 38.31 8.44 6.03
N ALA A 35 38.94 8.83 4.92
CA ALA A 35 40.27 9.37 4.92
C ALA A 35 40.34 10.77 5.55
N ASP A 36 39.31 11.58 5.39
CA ASP A 36 39.24 12.96 5.91
C ASP A 36 38.07 13.15 6.90
N ASN A 37 37.34 12.08 7.25
CA ASN A 37 36.15 12.12 8.11
C ASN A 37 35.09 13.14 7.65
N THR A 38 34.89 13.26 6.35
CA THR A 38 34.06 14.29 5.75
C THR A 38 32.93 13.66 4.93
N SER A 39 31.76 14.25 5.01
CA SER A 39 30.62 13.90 4.16
C SER A 39 30.56 14.83 2.94
N TYR A 40 30.29 14.25 1.80
CA TYR A 40 30.19 14.91 0.52
C TYR A 40 28.86 14.65 -0.14
N ILE A 41 28.42 15.60 -0.97
CA ILE A 41 27.28 15.42 -1.86
C ILE A 41 27.72 15.61 -3.31
N SER A 42 27.24 14.74 -4.19
CA SER A 42 27.52 14.89 -5.62
C SER A 42 26.68 16.02 -6.22
N ARG A 43 27.35 16.90 -6.97
CA ARG A 43 26.74 18.02 -7.71
C ARG A 43 26.10 17.58 -9.01
N GLN A 44 26.58 16.48 -9.57
CA GLN A 44 26.17 15.86 -10.82
C GLN A 44 26.42 14.34 -10.75
N ASP A 45 26.09 13.61 -11.82
CA ASP A 45 26.44 12.19 -11.90
C ASP A 45 27.95 12.04 -11.92
N VAL A 46 28.48 11.16 -11.05
CA VAL A 46 29.91 10.95 -10.85
C VAL A 46 30.31 9.62 -11.47
N PRO A 47 31.11 9.63 -12.57
CA PRO A 47 31.67 8.40 -13.10
C PRO A 47 32.62 7.72 -12.14
N ALA A 48 32.79 6.41 -12.27
CA ALA A 48 33.84 5.69 -11.55
C ALA A 48 35.23 6.26 -11.87
N GLY A 49 36.11 6.30 -10.89
CA GLY A 49 37.47 6.83 -11.03
C GLY A 49 37.65 8.28 -10.62
N ILE A 50 36.58 9.02 -10.37
CA ILE A 50 36.66 10.43 -9.94
C ILE A 50 37.03 10.51 -8.45
N GLU A 51 38.05 11.33 -8.12
CA GLU A 51 38.43 11.56 -6.74
C GLU A 51 37.38 12.37 -5.96
N ILE A 52 37.23 12.07 -4.67
CA ILE A 52 36.31 12.78 -3.79
C ILE A 52 36.65 14.26 -3.61
N THR A 53 37.91 14.64 -3.84
CA THR A 53 38.39 15.99 -3.76
C THR A 53 38.12 16.82 -5.02
N ASN A 54 37.56 16.23 -6.07
CA ASN A 54 37.21 16.96 -7.28
C ASN A 54 35.96 17.81 -7.06
N GLU A 55 36.13 19.12 -6.91
CA GLU A 55 35.07 20.08 -6.59
C GLU A 55 34.02 20.26 -7.70
N ASP A 56 34.33 19.88 -8.94
CA ASP A 56 33.34 19.88 -10.03
C ASP A 56 32.24 18.84 -9.79
N TYR A 57 32.60 17.74 -9.16
CA TYR A 57 31.71 16.62 -8.90
C TYR A 57 31.19 16.58 -7.45
N TRP A 58 32.00 16.98 -6.48
CA TRP A 58 31.70 16.81 -5.08
C TRP A 58 31.67 18.14 -4.32
N GLN A 59 30.78 18.24 -3.38
CA GLN A 59 30.69 19.34 -2.42
C GLN A 59 30.69 18.80 -0.99
N VAL A 60 31.52 19.37 -0.14
CA VAL A 60 31.50 19.11 1.30
C VAL A 60 30.20 19.59 1.91
N ILE A 61 29.52 18.69 2.67
CA ILE A 61 28.29 19.01 3.41
C ILE A 61 28.47 18.91 4.92
N GLY A 62 29.54 18.26 5.38
CA GLY A 62 29.88 18.18 6.80
C GLY A 62 31.17 17.46 7.04
N SER A 63 32.00 17.95 7.96
CA SER A 63 33.19 17.29 8.42
C SER A 63 33.08 16.98 9.91
N ARG A 64 33.52 15.78 10.31
CA ARG A 64 33.81 15.52 11.73
C ARG A 64 35.00 16.43 12.06
N GLY A 65 34.82 17.31 12.98
CA GLY A 65 35.96 18.05 13.53
C GLY A 65 37.07 17.07 13.94
N LEU A 66 38.30 17.38 13.61
CA LEU A 66 39.46 16.63 14.07
C LEU A 66 39.31 16.43 15.59
N ALA A 67 39.44 15.19 16.04
CA ALA A 67 39.51 14.92 17.47
C ALA A 67 40.65 15.77 18.06
N ILE A 68 40.33 16.67 18.97
CA ILE A 68 41.35 17.37 19.71
C ILE A 68 42.03 16.34 20.59
N VAL A 69 43.23 15.94 20.21
CA VAL A 69 44.10 15.13 21.07
C VAL A 69 44.57 16.07 22.18
N VAL A 70 44.03 15.85 23.37
CA VAL A 70 44.52 16.55 24.57
C VAL A 70 45.69 15.72 25.10
N ASP A 71 46.89 16.26 25.08
CA ASP A 71 48.05 15.65 25.73
C ASP A 71 47.73 15.54 27.22
N ASP A 72 47.73 14.33 27.75
CA ASP A 72 47.48 14.03 29.17
C ASP A 72 48.71 14.25 30.07
N LYS A 73 49.76 14.93 29.57
CA LYS A 73 50.94 15.29 30.33
C LYS A 73 51.29 16.75 30.10
N LEU A 74 51.25 17.55 31.18
CA LEU A 74 51.92 18.80 31.26
C LEU A 74 53.40 18.53 30.95
N ASN A 75 53.92 19.18 29.89
CA ASN A 75 55.34 18.98 29.49
C ASN A 75 56.26 19.62 30.52
N GLY A 76 56.92 18.75 31.34
CA GLY A 76 57.71 19.11 32.48
C GLY A 76 59.10 19.67 32.18
N THR A 77 59.34 20.22 30.98
CA THR A 77 60.68 20.78 30.62
C THR A 77 60.78 22.28 30.87
N SER A 78 59.77 22.91 31.52
CA SER A 78 59.88 24.29 31.97
C SER A 78 60.67 24.34 33.27
N THR A 79 61.84 24.91 33.24
CA THR A 79 62.75 25.12 34.38
C THR A 79 62.41 26.39 35.20
N ASN A 80 61.30 27.05 34.93
CA ASN A 80 60.81 28.21 35.68
C ASN A 80 59.83 27.76 36.78
N PRO A 81 59.96 28.25 38.03
CA PRO A 81 58.99 27.98 39.06
C PRO A 81 57.63 28.58 38.67
N ILE A 82 56.69 27.72 38.35
CA ILE A 82 55.32 28.16 38.05
C ILE A 82 54.71 28.66 39.35
N GLN A 83 54.31 29.95 39.38
CA GLN A 83 53.57 30.50 40.51
C GLN A 83 52.21 29.72 40.59
N ASN A 84 51.92 29.17 41.76
CA ASN A 84 50.68 28.45 42.03
C ASN A 84 49.43 29.21 41.56
N LYS A 85 49.49 30.54 41.60
CA LYS A 85 48.41 31.41 41.12
C LYS A 85 48.16 31.28 39.60
N ALA A 86 49.22 31.19 38.80
CA ALA A 86 49.09 31.04 37.35
C ALA A 86 48.48 29.65 36.98
N VAL A 87 48.92 28.60 37.69
CA VAL A 87 48.34 27.26 37.54
C VAL A 87 46.89 27.24 37.99
N TYR A 88 46.59 27.83 39.15
CA TYR A 88 45.21 27.91 39.66
C TYR A 88 44.29 28.70 38.69
N THR A 89 44.74 29.83 38.15
CA THR A 89 43.97 30.60 37.18
C THR A 89 43.76 29.81 35.88
N ALA A 90 44.76 29.05 35.41
CA ALA A 90 44.65 28.21 34.26
C ALA A 90 43.65 27.07 34.50
N ILE A 91 43.70 26.45 35.69
CA ILE A 91 42.74 25.38 36.09
C ILE A 91 41.34 25.95 36.17
N GLN A 92 41.11 27.08 36.83
CA GLN A 92 39.80 27.74 36.89
C GLN A 92 39.27 28.09 35.47
N GLY A 93 40.16 28.52 34.58
CA GLY A 93 39.80 28.76 33.18
C GLY A 93 39.44 27.46 32.43
N LEU A 94 40.08 26.33 32.77
CA LEU A 94 39.76 25.03 32.24
C LEU A 94 38.41 24.51 32.79
N ASP A 95 38.20 24.66 34.11
CA ASP A 95 36.93 24.27 34.74
C ASP A 95 35.74 25.01 34.11
N GLY A 96 35.86 26.34 33.93
CA GLY A 96 34.80 27.11 33.28
C GLY A 96 34.59 26.72 31.80
N ARG A 97 35.66 26.26 31.09
CA ARG A 97 35.51 25.73 29.74
C ARG A 97 34.88 24.33 29.71
N ILE A 98 35.15 23.52 30.73
CA ILE A 98 34.54 22.23 30.89
C ILE A 98 33.05 22.38 31.14
N GLU A 99 32.63 23.30 32.03
CA GLU A 99 31.21 23.60 32.26
C GLU A 99 30.48 24.01 30.98
N LEU A 100 31.12 24.90 30.17
CA LEU A 100 30.54 25.29 28.87
C LEU A 100 30.44 24.12 27.89
N ILE A 101 31.44 23.23 27.87
CA ILE A 101 31.39 22.02 27.03
C ILE A 101 30.29 21.06 27.52
N ASP A 102 30.10 20.89 28.81
CA ASP A 102 29.04 20.04 29.38
C ASP A 102 27.66 20.57 29.01
N ASP A 103 27.50 21.91 29.06
CA ASP A 103 26.26 22.57 28.61
C ASP A 103 26.03 22.34 27.12
N ASP A 104 27.07 22.54 26.29
CA ASP A 104 27.01 22.31 24.83
C ASP A 104 26.69 20.84 24.52
N VAL A 105 27.32 19.89 25.24
CA VAL A 105 27.01 18.44 25.09
C VAL A 105 25.57 18.13 25.46
N THR A 106 25.04 18.76 26.50
CA THR A 106 23.66 18.60 26.94
C THR A 106 22.69 19.15 25.89
N ASN A 107 22.99 20.33 25.33
CA ASN A 107 22.21 20.92 24.25
C ASN A 107 22.24 20.04 22.99
N LEU A 108 23.43 19.56 22.60
CA LEU A 108 23.58 18.67 21.46
C LEU A 108 22.83 17.33 21.62
N LYS A 109 22.77 16.78 22.85
CA LYS A 109 21.94 15.59 23.12
C LYS A 109 20.47 15.90 22.91
N THR A 110 20.01 17.04 23.44
CA THR A 110 18.63 17.50 23.28
C THR A 110 18.28 17.68 21.80
N ASP A 111 19.13 18.39 21.06
CA ASP A 111 18.95 18.61 19.63
C ASP A 111 18.93 17.31 18.84
N ASN A 112 19.81 16.37 19.19
CA ASN A 112 19.83 15.04 18.55
C ASN A 112 18.53 14.26 18.82
N ASP A 113 17.95 14.38 20.01
CA ASP A 113 16.67 13.75 20.33
C ASP A 113 15.52 14.40 19.55
N PHE A 114 15.53 15.72 19.36
CA PHE A 114 14.60 16.42 18.48
C PHE A 114 14.76 15.96 17.03
N ILE A 115 15.98 15.90 16.51
CA ILE A 115 16.27 15.44 15.15
C ILE A 115 15.81 14.01 14.95
N LYS A 116 16.09 13.10 15.89
CA LYS A 116 15.62 11.71 15.83
C LYS A 116 14.11 11.64 15.76
N ARG A 117 13.40 12.41 16.60
CA ARG A 117 11.94 12.47 16.60
C ARG A 117 11.40 13.00 15.27
N ASP A 118 11.99 14.06 14.75
CA ASP A 118 11.57 14.70 13.51
C ASP A 118 11.85 13.79 12.30
N VAL A 119 13.02 13.12 12.28
CA VAL A 119 13.34 12.11 11.26
C VAL A 119 12.34 10.95 11.31
N THR A 120 12.01 10.44 12.52
CA THR A 120 11.01 9.38 12.67
C THR A 120 9.65 9.83 12.13
N THR A 121 9.24 11.06 12.47
CA THR A 121 7.97 11.64 11.99
C THR A 121 7.96 11.80 10.46
N LEU A 122 9.07 12.25 9.88
CA LEU A 122 9.24 12.37 8.42
C LEU A 122 9.21 11.00 7.75
N MET A 123 9.91 10.03 8.32
CA MET A 123 9.94 8.65 7.83
C MET A 123 8.52 8.04 7.83
N ASP A 124 7.73 8.27 8.87
CA ASP A 124 6.35 7.78 8.93
C ASP A 124 5.43 8.46 7.90
N LYS A 125 5.70 9.72 7.55
CA LYS A 125 4.98 10.42 6.48
C LYS A 125 5.39 9.94 5.09
N VAL A 126 6.67 9.70 4.86
CA VAL A 126 7.23 9.28 3.56
C VAL A 126 7.01 7.78 3.33
N PHE A 127 7.15 6.98 4.39
CA PHE A 127 7.00 5.52 4.38
C PHE A 127 5.89 5.10 5.34
N PRO A 128 4.62 5.35 5.01
CA PRO A 128 3.51 5.06 5.91
C PRO A 128 3.41 3.57 6.21
N PHE A 129 3.09 3.26 7.46
CA PHE A 129 2.75 1.90 7.88
C PHE A 129 1.35 1.57 7.36
N LYS A 130 1.24 0.56 6.50
CA LYS A 130 0.01 0.18 5.79
C LYS A 130 -0.25 -1.31 5.89
N VAL A 131 -1.52 -1.69 5.90
CA VAL A 131 -1.95 -3.08 5.76
C VAL A 131 -2.78 -3.24 4.48
N ALA A 132 -2.51 -4.28 3.73
CA ALA A 132 -3.34 -4.76 2.64
C ALA A 132 -3.94 -6.10 3.02
N VAL A 133 -5.27 -6.18 2.98
CA VAL A 133 -6.03 -7.39 3.29
C VAL A 133 -6.72 -7.86 2.03
N SER A 134 -6.52 -9.10 1.68
CA SER A 134 -7.18 -9.73 0.55
C SER A 134 -7.83 -11.05 0.96
N ILE A 135 -8.84 -11.46 0.21
CA ILE A 135 -9.53 -12.75 0.40
C ILE A 135 -9.65 -13.42 -0.97
N ASP A 136 -9.33 -14.70 -1.04
CA ASP A 136 -9.34 -15.45 -2.31
C ASP A 136 -10.76 -15.74 -2.82
N LYS A 137 -11.77 -15.71 -1.95
CA LYS A 137 -13.17 -15.95 -2.28
C LYS A 137 -14.06 -14.87 -1.66
N SER A 138 -14.25 -13.78 -2.38
CA SER A 138 -15.06 -12.64 -1.93
C SER A 138 -16.57 -12.81 -2.19
N LEU A 139 -16.97 -13.85 -2.93
CA LEU A 139 -18.35 -14.11 -3.32
C LEU A 139 -18.71 -15.57 -3.05
N ALA A 140 -19.90 -15.81 -2.49
CA ALA A 140 -20.43 -17.14 -2.20
C ALA A 140 -21.93 -17.22 -2.48
N GLN A 141 -22.42 -18.43 -2.67
CA GLN A 141 -23.84 -18.68 -2.88
C GLN A 141 -24.59 -18.62 -1.54
N LYS A 142 -25.71 -17.91 -1.48
CA LYS A 142 -26.64 -17.93 -0.34
C LYS A 142 -27.04 -19.37 0.00
N GLY A 143 -27.09 -19.68 1.31
CA GLY A 143 -27.46 -21.01 1.82
C GLY A 143 -26.35 -22.04 1.78
N THR A 144 -25.09 -21.62 1.47
CA THR A 144 -23.90 -22.49 1.56
C THR A 144 -22.94 -22.01 2.63
N THR A 145 -21.99 -22.84 3.01
CA THR A 145 -20.83 -22.43 3.80
C THR A 145 -19.69 -22.08 2.84
N ALA A 146 -19.16 -20.89 2.97
CA ALA A 146 -17.97 -20.48 2.24
C ALA A 146 -16.74 -20.61 3.13
N THR A 147 -15.71 -21.27 2.61
CA THR A 147 -14.36 -21.30 3.19
C THR A 147 -13.45 -20.51 2.27
N ALA A 148 -12.67 -19.61 2.83
CA ALA A 148 -11.78 -18.72 2.10
C ALA A 148 -10.47 -18.49 2.88
N ASN A 149 -9.41 -18.08 2.19
CA ASN A 149 -8.15 -17.69 2.81
C ASN A 149 -8.05 -16.16 2.82
N ILE A 150 -7.85 -15.58 4.01
CA ILE A 150 -7.47 -14.19 4.17
C ILE A 150 -5.96 -14.12 4.14
N THR A 151 -5.43 -13.22 3.32
CA THR A 151 -4.01 -12.89 3.27
C THR A 151 -3.80 -11.46 3.73
N VAL A 152 -2.93 -11.29 4.72
CA VAL A 152 -2.54 -10.01 5.31
C VAL A 152 -1.12 -9.69 4.86
N LYS A 153 -0.93 -8.55 4.21
CA LYS A 153 0.39 -8.00 3.87
C LYS A 153 0.54 -6.67 4.57
N VAL A 154 1.70 -6.43 5.15
CA VAL A 154 2.00 -5.18 5.86
C VAL A 154 3.22 -4.53 5.23
N TYR A 155 3.15 -3.23 5.08
CA TYR A 155 4.16 -2.45 4.40
C TYR A 155 4.63 -1.29 5.27
N GLN A 156 5.91 -1.00 5.20
CA GLN A 156 6.48 0.26 5.62
C GLN A 156 6.99 0.96 4.35
N GLY A 157 6.23 1.95 3.86
CA GLY A 157 6.42 2.43 2.49
C GLY A 157 5.96 1.39 1.47
N ASP A 158 6.89 0.93 0.64
CA ASP A 158 6.65 -0.10 -0.38
C ASP A 158 7.22 -1.48 0.01
N ASP A 159 7.99 -1.54 1.09
CA ASP A 159 8.61 -2.77 1.56
C ASP A 159 7.70 -3.56 2.51
N ILE A 160 7.69 -4.89 2.36
CA ILE A 160 7.01 -5.79 3.29
C ILE A 160 7.74 -5.76 4.63
N THR A 161 6.99 -5.53 5.71
CA THR A 161 7.52 -5.52 7.07
C THR A 161 6.81 -6.53 7.96
N GLN A 162 7.55 -7.09 8.93
CA GLN A 162 6.99 -7.97 9.95
C GLN A 162 6.26 -7.16 11.03
N VAL A 163 5.35 -7.79 11.73
CA VAL A 163 4.55 -7.20 12.80
C VAL A 163 4.61 -8.06 14.06
N ASP A 164 4.28 -7.46 15.20
CA ASP A 164 4.25 -8.16 16.48
C ASP A 164 2.95 -8.95 16.62
N THR A 165 1.84 -8.36 16.17
CA THR A 165 0.50 -8.91 16.34
C THR A 165 -0.37 -8.66 15.11
N ILE A 166 -1.19 -9.67 14.78
CA ILE A 166 -2.25 -9.61 13.77
C ILE A 166 -3.56 -9.90 14.50
N ILE A 167 -4.54 -9.02 14.43
CA ILE A 167 -5.85 -9.19 15.05
C ILE A 167 -6.90 -9.29 13.94
N ILE A 168 -7.63 -10.40 13.88
CA ILE A 168 -8.71 -10.62 12.92
C ILE A 168 -10.02 -10.83 13.68
N ASN A 169 -10.97 -9.91 13.54
CA ASN A 169 -12.25 -9.90 14.27
C ASN A 169 -12.08 -10.11 15.77
N GLY A 170 -11.05 -9.48 16.36
CA GLY A 170 -10.77 -9.55 17.79
C GLY A 170 -9.96 -10.77 18.25
N ASN A 171 -9.68 -11.72 17.39
CA ASN A 171 -8.79 -12.84 17.68
C ASN A 171 -7.36 -12.48 17.29
N GLU A 172 -6.43 -12.78 18.17
CA GLU A 172 -5.01 -12.50 18.01
C GLU A 172 -4.29 -13.67 17.32
N TYR A 173 -3.40 -13.33 16.41
CA TYR A 173 -2.57 -14.26 15.65
C TYR A 173 -1.13 -13.76 15.59
N HIS A 174 -0.19 -14.70 15.53
CA HIS A 174 1.23 -14.46 15.34
C HIS A 174 1.73 -15.26 14.16
N GLY A 175 2.55 -14.67 13.33
CA GLY A 175 3.11 -15.34 12.17
C GLY A 175 3.84 -14.37 11.24
N ASN A 176 4.58 -14.94 10.31
CA ASN A 176 5.33 -14.15 9.33
C ASN A 176 4.40 -13.47 8.30
N ILE A 177 4.73 -12.26 7.93
CA ILE A 177 4.07 -11.53 6.84
C ILE A 177 4.76 -11.91 5.51
N PRO A 178 4.00 -12.25 4.45
CA PRO A 178 2.53 -12.32 4.36
C PRO A 178 1.93 -13.43 5.22
N TYR A 179 0.93 -13.07 6.03
CA TYR A 179 0.21 -14.01 6.87
C TYR A 179 -1.07 -14.48 6.17
N THR A 180 -1.32 -15.77 6.15
CA THR A 180 -2.52 -16.35 5.56
C THR A 180 -3.20 -17.27 6.56
N THR A 181 -4.51 -17.11 6.72
CA THR A 181 -5.34 -17.98 7.55
C THR A 181 -6.67 -18.27 6.88
N GLN A 182 -7.23 -19.44 7.19
CA GLN A 182 -8.53 -19.86 6.67
C GLN A 182 -9.66 -19.32 7.56
N VAL A 183 -10.71 -18.84 6.90
CA VAL A 183 -11.93 -18.35 7.54
C VAL A 183 -13.14 -19.00 6.91
N THR A 184 -14.23 -19.09 7.67
CA THR A 184 -15.51 -19.63 7.19
C THR A 184 -16.63 -18.64 7.48
N ALA A 185 -17.60 -18.57 6.56
CA ALA A 185 -18.81 -17.78 6.71
C ALA A 185 -20.01 -18.51 6.13
N THR A 186 -21.21 -18.22 6.64
CA THR A 186 -22.50 -18.71 6.13
C THR A 186 -23.41 -17.58 5.69
N THR A 187 -23.05 -16.34 6.02
CA THR A 187 -23.74 -15.10 5.66
C THR A 187 -22.73 -14.03 5.31
N ASN A 188 -23.20 -12.88 4.80
CA ASN A 188 -22.34 -11.72 4.54
C ASN A 188 -21.47 -11.42 5.77
N THR A 189 -20.18 -11.54 5.61
CA THR A 189 -19.21 -11.38 6.70
C THR A 189 -18.08 -10.48 6.27
N THR A 190 -17.77 -9.49 7.09
CA THR A 190 -16.58 -8.65 6.95
C THR A 190 -15.56 -9.03 8.02
N TYR A 191 -14.37 -9.33 7.60
CA TYR A 191 -13.22 -9.62 8.47
C TYR A 191 -12.40 -8.36 8.61
N ASN A 192 -12.48 -7.75 9.80
CA ASN A 192 -11.68 -6.59 10.14
C ASN A 192 -10.32 -7.06 10.64
N VAL A 193 -9.28 -6.53 10.04
CA VAL A 193 -7.89 -6.86 10.37
C VAL A 193 -7.23 -5.61 10.93
N ARG A 194 -6.58 -5.74 12.08
CA ARG A 194 -5.67 -4.76 12.66
C ARG A 194 -4.31 -5.41 12.85
N VAL A 195 -3.26 -4.71 12.52
CA VAL A 195 -1.88 -5.13 12.73
C VAL A 195 -1.18 -4.14 13.62
N GLU A 196 -0.29 -4.64 14.47
CA GLU A 196 0.45 -3.83 15.43
C GLU A 196 1.94 -4.16 15.35
N LYS A 197 2.77 -3.12 15.41
CA LYS A 197 4.21 -3.20 15.48
C LYS A 197 4.71 -2.06 16.34
N GLU A 198 5.29 -2.38 17.52
CA GLU A 198 5.73 -1.38 18.48
C GLU A 198 4.58 -0.39 18.82
N ASN A 199 4.74 0.88 18.49
CA ASN A 199 3.74 1.93 18.70
C ASN A 199 2.89 2.25 17.46
N LYS A 200 3.01 1.47 16.38
CA LYS A 200 2.30 1.66 15.12
C LYS A 200 1.17 0.65 14.99
N SER A 201 0.08 1.08 14.36
CA SER A 201 -1.00 0.18 13.96
C SER A 201 -1.59 0.58 12.62
N ALA A 202 -2.10 -0.41 11.89
CA ALA A 202 -2.86 -0.20 10.66
C ALA A 202 -4.04 -1.16 10.63
N SER A 203 -5.11 -0.76 9.94
CA SER A 203 -6.32 -1.56 9.82
C SER A 203 -6.77 -1.66 8.38
N GLY A 204 -7.35 -2.79 8.05
CA GLY A 204 -7.95 -3.07 6.75
C GLY A 204 -9.04 -4.11 6.91
N SER A 205 -9.74 -4.43 5.83
CA SER A 205 -10.77 -5.45 5.86
C SER A 205 -10.89 -6.19 4.55
N ALA A 206 -11.46 -7.40 4.61
CA ALA A 206 -11.91 -8.16 3.46
C ALA A 206 -13.27 -8.79 3.77
N SER A 207 -14.09 -9.02 2.74
CA SER A 207 -15.47 -9.48 2.96
C SER A 207 -15.82 -10.66 2.06
N ILE A 208 -16.65 -11.56 2.58
CA ILE A 208 -17.38 -12.56 1.80
C ILE A 208 -18.82 -12.08 1.70
N ARG A 209 -19.30 -11.89 0.48
CA ARG A 209 -20.69 -11.55 0.19
C ARG A 209 -21.42 -12.79 -0.31
N PHE A 210 -22.58 -13.07 0.25
CA PHE A 210 -23.45 -14.17 -0.16
C PHE A 210 -24.56 -13.65 -1.05
N VAL A 211 -24.67 -14.21 -2.25
CA VAL A 211 -25.67 -13.83 -3.23
C VAL A 211 -26.39 -15.04 -3.76
N ALA A 212 -27.64 -14.88 -4.19
CA ALA A 212 -28.34 -15.90 -4.90
C ALA A 212 -27.79 -16.08 -6.33
N LEU A 213 -27.91 -17.27 -6.90
CA LEU A 213 -27.43 -17.57 -8.26
C LEU A 213 -28.19 -16.76 -9.29
N SER A 214 -27.54 -16.37 -10.35
CA SER A 214 -28.15 -15.84 -11.56
C SER A 214 -28.32 -16.96 -12.58
N TYR A 215 -29.31 -16.85 -13.44
CA TYR A 215 -29.63 -17.87 -14.43
C TYR A 215 -29.69 -17.26 -15.81
N SER A 216 -29.23 -17.97 -16.84
CA SER A 216 -29.36 -17.54 -18.22
C SER A 216 -29.36 -18.72 -19.18
N GLY A 217 -29.99 -18.56 -20.31
CA GLY A 217 -29.99 -19.61 -21.34
C GLY A 217 -30.84 -19.26 -22.55
N VAL A 218 -30.69 -20.12 -23.55
CA VAL A 218 -31.54 -20.17 -24.72
C VAL A 218 -32.78 -20.99 -24.39
N VAL A 219 -33.94 -20.48 -24.74
CA VAL A 219 -35.22 -21.11 -24.41
C VAL A 219 -36.14 -21.18 -25.63
N ALA A 220 -37.08 -22.13 -25.63
CA ALA A 220 -38.05 -22.28 -26.70
C ALA A 220 -38.96 -21.04 -26.83
N SER A 221 -39.56 -20.86 -28.00
CA SER A 221 -40.46 -19.74 -28.28
C SER A 221 -41.67 -19.65 -27.35
N ASN A 222 -42.15 -20.79 -26.83
CA ASN A 222 -43.26 -20.92 -25.89
C ASN A 222 -42.84 -21.00 -24.42
N PHE A 223 -41.59 -20.66 -24.09
CA PHE A 223 -41.07 -20.70 -22.73
C PHE A 223 -41.88 -19.82 -21.79
N VAL A 224 -42.23 -20.39 -20.63
CA VAL A 224 -42.89 -19.66 -19.53
C VAL A 224 -41.90 -19.44 -18.42
N ALA A 225 -41.64 -18.19 -18.09
CA ALA A 225 -40.69 -17.79 -17.04
C ALA A 225 -41.35 -17.96 -15.65
N ASN A 226 -41.25 -19.18 -15.10
CA ASN A 226 -41.58 -19.48 -13.73
C ASN A 226 -40.37 -19.98 -12.96
N ALA A 227 -40.50 -20.13 -11.64
CA ALA A 227 -39.38 -20.50 -10.78
C ALA A 227 -38.66 -21.81 -11.19
N ALA A 228 -39.45 -22.86 -11.55
CA ALA A 228 -38.90 -24.14 -11.93
C ALA A 228 -38.12 -24.06 -13.25
N ASN A 229 -38.73 -23.44 -14.27
CA ASN A 229 -38.13 -23.30 -15.59
C ASN A 229 -36.88 -22.42 -15.60
N VAL A 230 -36.89 -21.30 -14.86
CA VAL A 230 -35.73 -20.42 -14.75
C VAL A 230 -34.60 -21.10 -13.98
N LYS A 231 -34.89 -21.81 -12.89
CA LYS A 231 -33.91 -22.55 -12.11
C LYS A 231 -33.23 -23.69 -12.90
N ALA A 232 -33.88 -24.20 -13.95
CA ALA A 232 -33.33 -25.23 -14.83
C ALA A 232 -32.30 -24.67 -15.85
N LEU A 233 -32.19 -23.37 -16.01
CA LEU A 233 -31.20 -22.73 -16.87
C LEU A 233 -29.81 -22.83 -16.29
N THR A 234 -28.80 -22.48 -17.10
CA THR A 234 -27.43 -22.40 -16.64
C THR A 234 -27.32 -21.38 -15.53
N SER A 235 -26.82 -21.80 -14.38
CA SER A 235 -26.61 -20.93 -13.22
C SER A 235 -25.20 -20.37 -13.17
N SER A 236 -25.04 -19.17 -12.61
CA SER A 236 -23.76 -18.57 -12.35
C SER A 236 -23.78 -17.75 -11.06
N LEU A 237 -22.65 -17.72 -10.36
CA LEU A 237 -22.47 -16.87 -9.19
C LEU A 237 -21.98 -15.50 -9.65
N GLN A 238 -22.77 -14.45 -9.41
CA GLN A 238 -22.51 -13.10 -9.88
C GLN A 238 -22.68 -12.10 -8.75
N GLY A 239 -21.76 -11.13 -8.65
CA GLY A 239 -21.81 -10.08 -7.61
C GLY A 239 -22.72 -8.90 -7.96
N GLY A 240 -23.32 -8.86 -9.14
CA GLY A 240 -24.18 -7.77 -9.62
C GLY A 240 -24.88 -8.10 -10.94
N ARG A 241 -25.65 -7.15 -11.47
CA ARG A 241 -26.35 -7.32 -12.75
C ARG A 241 -25.44 -7.20 -13.98
N ASN A 242 -24.38 -6.41 -13.91
CA ASN A 242 -23.51 -6.12 -15.05
C ASN A 242 -22.80 -7.38 -15.52
N ARG A 243 -23.07 -7.76 -16.76
CA ARG A 243 -22.51 -8.98 -17.36
C ARG A 243 -22.58 -8.95 -18.87
N THR A 244 -21.74 -9.77 -19.49
CA THR A 244 -21.80 -10.05 -20.92
C THR A 244 -22.14 -11.53 -21.11
N LEU A 245 -23.13 -11.80 -21.91
CA LEU A 245 -23.57 -13.14 -22.29
C LEU A 245 -23.54 -13.26 -23.81
N THR A 246 -23.28 -14.46 -24.33
CA THR A 246 -23.35 -14.73 -25.77
C THR A 246 -24.20 -15.98 -26.00
N PHE A 247 -25.13 -15.90 -26.95
CA PHE A 247 -26.07 -16.95 -27.25
C PHE A 247 -26.12 -17.23 -28.75
N ASN A 248 -26.40 -18.50 -29.10
CA ASN A 248 -26.73 -18.90 -30.45
C ASN A 248 -28.22 -19.25 -30.49
N LEU A 249 -28.99 -18.52 -31.26
CA LEU A 249 -30.44 -18.64 -31.35
C LEU A 249 -30.84 -19.19 -32.71
N ASN A 250 -31.78 -20.15 -32.72
CA ASN A 250 -32.43 -20.66 -33.93
C ASN A 250 -33.93 -20.74 -33.70
N ASN A 251 -34.65 -19.67 -34.06
CA ASN A 251 -36.05 -19.47 -33.74
C ASN A 251 -36.35 -19.64 -32.24
N GLN A 252 -35.47 -19.11 -31.40
CA GLN A 252 -35.49 -19.25 -29.95
C GLN A 252 -35.44 -17.87 -29.28
N LYS A 253 -35.64 -17.86 -27.97
CA LYS A 253 -35.51 -16.69 -27.12
C LYS A 253 -34.33 -16.82 -26.15
N THR A 254 -33.87 -15.71 -25.61
CA THR A 254 -32.99 -15.68 -24.45
C THR A 254 -33.81 -15.41 -23.20
N CYS A 255 -33.44 -16.07 -22.12
CA CYS A 255 -33.93 -15.79 -20.76
C CYS A 255 -32.72 -15.46 -19.85
N ILE A 256 -32.78 -14.31 -19.20
CA ILE A 256 -31.77 -13.85 -18.26
C ILE A 256 -32.47 -13.53 -16.96
N ALA A 257 -32.02 -14.13 -15.87
CA ALA A 257 -32.61 -13.92 -14.54
C ALA A 257 -31.51 -13.67 -13.51
N TYR A 258 -31.71 -12.70 -12.66
CA TYR A 258 -30.80 -12.39 -11.57
C TYR A 258 -31.55 -11.82 -10.35
N PRO A 259 -30.95 -11.91 -9.13
CA PRO A 259 -31.57 -11.39 -7.92
C PRO A 259 -31.98 -9.94 -8.05
N LYS A 260 -33.19 -9.63 -7.60
CA LYS A 260 -33.76 -8.26 -7.64
C LYS A 260 -32.92 -7.26 -6.84
N GLU A 261 -32.16 -7.72 -5.85
CA GLU A 261 -31.24 -6.90 -5.07
C GLU A 261 -30.17 -6.18 -5.93
N PHE A 262 -29.88 -6.67 -7.15
CA PHE A 262 -28.94 -6.03 -8.08
C PHE A 262 -29.54 -4.85 -8.84
N GLY A 263 -30.84 -4.59 -8.66
CA GLY A 263 -31.59 -3.54 -9.37
C GLY A 263 -32.02 -3.98 -10.77
N ALA A 264 -32.96 -3.26 -11.37
CA ALA A 264 -33.38 -3.51 -12.74
C ALA A 264 -32.28 -3.14 -13.74
N ALA A 265 -32.23 -3.84 -14.88
CA ALA A 265 -31.33 -3.45 -15.97
C ALA A 265 -31.67 -2.06 -16.48
N ALA A 266 -30.66 -1.21 -16.61
CA ALA A 266 -30.79 0.08 -17.25
C ALA A 266 -30.72 -0.02 -18.79
N SER A 267 -30.01 -1.04 -19.30
CA SER A 267 -29.91 -1.37 -20.72
C SER A 267 -29.55 -2.85 -20.92
N ILE A 268 -29.94 -3.43 -22.04
CA ILE A 268 -29.43 -4.70 -22.56
C ILE A 268 -28.94 -4.43 -23.97
N LYS A 269 -27.63 -4.28 -24.14
CA LYS A 269 -27.05 -3.89 -25.42
C LYS A 269 -26.44 -5.08 -26.16
N ASP A 270 -26.45 -5.02 -27.51
CA ASP A 270 -25.72 -5.98 -28.32
C ASP A 270 -24.22 -5.64 -28.45
N GLY A 271 -23.50 -6.41 -29.26
CA GLY A 271 -22.08 -6.20 -29.52
C GLY A 271 -21.77 -4.87 -30.25
N ASN A 272 -22.75 -4.24 -30.88
CA ASN A 272 -22.68 -2.98 -31.61
C ASN A 272 -23.18 -1.79 -30.77
N ASN A 273 -23.45 -2.01 -29.48
CA ASN A 273 -23.97 -1.02 -28.54
C ASN A 273 -25.42 -0.55 -28.78
N PHE A 274 -26.23 -1.28 -29.58
CA PHE A 274 -27.65 -1.02 -29.69
C PHE A 274 -28.38 -1.56 -28.46
N ASP A 275 -29.32 -0.76 -27.93
CA ASP A 275 -30.10 -1.14 -26.74
C ASP A 275 -31.35 -1.95 -27.14
N TYR A 276 -31.42 -3.17 -26.68
CA TYR A 276 -32.50 -4.12 -26.88
C TYR A 276 -33.42 -4.25 -25.66
N LEU A 277 -33.27 -3.43 -24.60
CA LEU A 277 -34.07 -3.57 -23.38
C LEU A 277 -35.57 -3.58 -23.67
N SER A 278 -36.06 -2.77 -24.62
CA SER A 278 -37.46 -2.74 -25.05
C SER A 278 -37.95 -4.02 -25.74
N SER A 279 -37.03 -4.82 -26.25
CA SER A 279 -37.32 -6.15 -26.85
C SER A 279 -37.48 -7.26 -25.81
N TYR A 280 -37.28 -6.94 -24.53
CA TYR A 280 -37.43 -7.88 -23.42
C TYR A 280 -38.68 -7.59 -22.61
N THR A 281 -39.38 -8.65 -22.26
CA THR A 281 -40.41 -8.59 -21.22
C THR A 281 -39.74 -8.82 -19.87
N ARG A 282 -39.85 -7.83 -18.96
CA ARG A 282 -39.40 -7.97 -17.59
C ARG A 282 -40.50 -8.63 -16.74
N ILE A 283 -40.17 -9.70 -16.07
CA ILE A 283 -41.06 -10.47 -15.18
C ILE A 283 -40.39 -10.51 -13.80
N GLU A 284 -41.19 -10.47 -12.75
CA GLU A 284 -40.71 -10.70 -11.39
C GLU A 284 -41.18 -12.06 -10.90
N ILE A 285 -40.26 -12.87 -10.40
CA ILE A 285 -40.55 -14.20 -9.82
C ILE A 285 -39.79 -14.39 -8.52
N THR A 286 -40.19 -15.39 -7.74
CA THR A 286 -39.47 -15.79 -6.52
C THR A 286 -38.86 -17.17 -6.72
N ILE A 287 -37.55 -17.31 -6.50
CA ILE A 287 -36.86 -18.63 -6.56
C ILE A 287 -36.20 -18.86 -5.20
N ALA A 288 -36.55 -19.92 -4.51
CA ALA A 288 -36.02 -20.31 -3.20
C ALA A 288 -36.07 -19.17 -2.15
N GLY A 289 -37.14 -18.38 -2.17
CA GLY A 289 -37.34 -17.26 -1.23
C GLY A 289 -36.71 -15.92 -1.67
N GLU A 290 -35.92 -15.91 -2.74
CA GLU A 290 -35.29 -14.69 -3.28
C GLU A 290 -36.08 -14.14 -4.47
N ALA A 291 -36.30 -12.84 -4.52
CA ALA A 291 -36.96 -12.16 -5.63
C ALA A 291 -35.99 -11.96 -6.81
N TYR A 292 -36.48 -12.18 -8.02
CA TYR A 292 -35.69 -12.07 -9.26
C TYR A 292 -36.35 -11.13 -10.27
N TYR A 293 -35.52 -10.40 -11.01
CA TYR A 293 -35.86 -9.89 -12.30
C TYR A 293 -35.53 -10.92 -13.37
N VAL A 294 -36.52 -11.24 -14.23
CA VAL A 294 -36.35 -12.10 -15.39
C VAL A 294 -36.60 -11.29 -16.64
N TYR A 295 -35.61 -11.26 -17.52
CA TYR A 295 -35.69 -10.65 -18.84
C TYR A 295 -35.83 -11.74 -19.87
N LEU A 296 -37.02 -11.85 -20.46
CA LEU A 296 -37.34 -12.82 -21.51
C LEU A 296 -37.47 -12.08 -22.85
N LEU A 297 -36.67 -12.46 -23.84
CA LEU A 297 -36.80 -11.89 -25.18
C LEU A 297 -38.21 -12.09 -25.69
N SER A 298 -38.88 -11.02 -26.09
CA SER A 298 -40.34 -11.06 -26.38
C SER A 298 -40.66 -11.92 -27.61
N SER A 299 -39.83 -11.87 -28.64
CA SER A 299 -39.99 -12.63 -29.88
C SER A 299 -38.84 -13.59 -30.11
N PRO A 300 -39.08 -14.81 -30.62
CA PRO A 300 -38.02 -15.71 -31.03
C PRO A 300 -37.24 -15.12 -32.22
N THR A 301 -35.96 -15.39 -32.26
CA THR A 301 -35.08 -14.90 -33.31
C THR A 301 -34.02 -15.94 -33.70
N THR A 302 -33.40 -15.76 -34.87
CA THR A 302 -32.28 -16.60 -35.32
C THR A 302 -31.08 -15.70 -35.47
N ILE A 303 -30.11 -15.79 -34.56
CA ILE A 303 -28.90 -15.01 -34.53
C ILE A 303 -27.77 -15.88 -33.98
N THR A 304 -26.64 -15.93 -34.67
CA THR A 304 -25.38 -16.53 -34.17
C THR A 304 -24.58 -15.46 -33.43
N ASP A 305 -23.91 -15.87 -32.35
CA ASP A 305 -23.05 -14.99 -31.50
C ASP A 305 -23.79 -13.74 -30.99
N PHE A 306 -25.07 -13.91 -30.64
CA PHE A 306 -25.87 -12.82 -30.07
C PHE A 306 -25.32 -12.41 -28.71
N LYS A 307 -24.49 -11.37 -28.73
CA LYS A 307 -23.89 -10.80 -27.54
C LYS A 307 -24.88 -9.88 -26.84
N GLN A 308 -25.00 -10.03 -25.52
CA GLN A 308 -25.87 -9.23 -24.65
C GLN A 308 -25.07 -8.68 -23.49
N ILE A 309 -25.00 -7.35 -23.39
CA ILE A 309 -24.31 -6.59 -22.36
C ILE A 309 -25.38 -5.95 -21.48
N ILE A 310 -25.53 -6.46 -20.27
CA ILE A 310 -26.51 -5.98 -19.28
C ILE A 310 -25.80 -4.97 -18.36
N ASN A 311 -26.43 -3.77 -18.18
CA ASN A 311 -25.95 -2.70 -17.32
C ASN A 311 -27.04 -2.22 -16.37
#